data_b9ebcef3da47c1065a2fad98b367fbb9
#
_entry.id   b9ebcef3da47c1065a2fad98b367fbb9
#
_cell.length_a   1.000
_cell.length_b   1.000
_cell.length_c   1.000
_cell.angle_alpha   90.00
_cell.angle_beta   90.00
_cell.angle_gamma   90.00
#
_symmetry.space_group_name_H-M   'P 1'
#
loop_
_entity.id
_entity.type
_entity.pdbx_description
1 polymer ?
#
loop_
_entity_poly.entity_id
_entity_poly.type
_entity_poly.pdbx_seq_one_letter_code
_entity_poly.pdbx_strand_id
1 'polypeptide(L)'
;MNTQEQQVAAFFAKVEKIKASGGVDLSAAEDLSIAVMNLISLEEHFFFTGAKTGDRSYYDLSSEVRGMRTRLMEGLVEKHEGETWCATKHLLSGTMRLIEVGNRYHADGEKEKAKAFFTDAYRLYAIFWSLKTKLTSARALSGAAKSAKEKGWSLETLVEKLADCCDEK
;
A
#
# COMPACT_ATOMS: atom_id res chain seq x y z
N MET A 1 1.49 2.89 -33.46
CA MET A 1 1.30 2.97 -31.99
C MET A 1 2.61 2.58 -31.33
N ASN A 2 3.13 3.43 -30.46
CA ASN A 2 4.37 3.19 -29.72
C ASN A 2 4.15 2.02 -28.72
N THR A 3 5.14 1.20 -28.47
CA THR A 3 5.09 0.03 -27.56
C THR A 3 4.52 0.40 -26.18
N GLN A 4 4.70 1.64 -25.76
CA GLN A 4 4.24 2.17 -24.49
C GLN A 4 2.72 2.47 -24.50
N GLU A 5 2.17 2.95 -25.60
CA GLU A 5 0.72 3.14 -25.77
C GLU A 5 -0.03 1.81 -25.77
N GLN A 6 0.58 0.76 -26.31
CA GLN A 6 0.04 -0.60 -26.27
C GLN A 6 0.06 -1.17 -24.85
N GLN A 7 1.09 -0.90 -24.06
CA GLN A 7 1.17 -1.33 -22.65
C GLN A 7 0.12 -0.63 -21.79
N VAL A 8 -0.09 0.65 -21.99
CA VAL A 8 -1.12 1.44 -21.28
C VAL A 8 -2.53 0.95 -21.69
N ALA A 9 -2.79 0.73 -22.96
CA ALA A 9 -4.07 0.20 -23.44
C ALA A 9 -4.35 -1.21 -22.89
N ALA A 10 -3.33 -2.08 -22.85
CA ALA A 10 -3.43 -3.41 -22.27
C ALA A 10 -3.68 -3.37 -20.75
N PHE A 11 -3.13 -2.38 -20.08
CA PHE A 11 -3.38 -2.13 -18.67
C PHE A 11 -4.84 -1.74 -18.42
N PHE A 12 -5.37 -0.75 -19.14
CA PHE A 12 -6.77 -0.35 -19.03
C PHE A 12 -7.73 -1.50 -19.36
N ALA A 13 -7.42 -2.29 -20.40
CA ALA A 13 -8.21 -3.47 -20.72
C ALA A 13 -8.23 -4.50 -19.56
N LYS A 14 -7.13 -4.65 -18.82
CA LYS A 14 -7.10 -5.48 -17.60
C LYS A 14 -7.97 -4.89 -16.49
N VAL A 15 -7.89 -3.58 -16.25
CA VAL A 15 -8.71 -2.90 -15.23
C VAL A 15 -10.20 -3.06 -15.56
N GLU A 16 -10.60 -2.80 -16.79
CA GLU A 16 -11.99 -2.97 -17.23
C GLU A 16 -12.44 -4.44 -17.13
N LYS A 17 -11.57 -5.39 -17.44
CA LYS A 17 -11.87 -6.81 -17.29
C LYS A 17 -12.08 -7.21 -15.83
N ILE A 18 -11.30 -6.67 -14.90
CA ILE A 18 -11.46 -6.88 -13.46
C ILE A 18 -12.79 -6.28 -12.99
N LYS A 19 -13.14 -5.07 -13.44
CA LYS A 19 -14.43 -4.44 -13.14
C LYS A 19 -15.61 -5.24 -13.71
N ALA A 20 -15.51 -5.67 -14.96
CA ALA A 20 -16.57 -6.40 -15.68
C ALA A 20 -16.75 -7.84 -15.18
N SER A 21 -15.75 -8.46 -14.57
CA SER A 21 -15.84 -9.84 -14.04
C SER A 21 -16.65 -9.94 -12.75
N GLY A 22 -17.32 -8.86 -12.33
CA GLY A 22 -18.26 -8.88 -11.19
C GLY A 22 -17.60 -9.07 -9.85
N GLY A 23 -16.28 -8.78 -9.79
CA GLY A 23 -15.90 -8.72 -8.47
C GLY A 23 -14.73 -9.38 -7.86
N VAL A 24 -13.64 -8.78 -7.89
CA VAL A 24 -12.89 -8.72 -6.63
C VAL A 24 -13.54 -7.62 -5.82
N ASP A 25 -14.22 -7.97 -4.75
CA ASP A 25 -14.63 -6.99 -3.74
C ASP A 25 -13.36 -6.35 -3.17
N LEU A 26 -13.00 -5.20 -3.73
CA LEU A 26 -11.79 -4.48 -3.35
C LEU A 26 -11.95 -3.85 -1.97
N SER A 27 -13.19 -3.65 -1.49
CA SER A 27 -13.48 -3.05 -0.19
C SER A 27 -12.94 -3.90 0.96
N ALA A 28 -13.19 -5.21 0.94
CA ALA A 28 -12.65 -6.13 1.94
C ALA A 28 -11.10 -6.17 1.91
N ALA A 29 -10.50 -6.06 0.72
CA ALA A 29 -9.04 -6.02 0.58
C ALA A 29 -8.45 -4.68 1.05
N GLU A 30 -9.19 -3.58 0.88
CA GLU A 30 -8.81 -2.26 1.40
C GLU A 30 -8.82 -2.26 2.92
N ASP A 31 -9.92 -2.67 3.55
CA ASP A 31 -10.03 -2.81 5.01
C ASP A 31 -8.93 -3.72 5.57
N LEU A 32 -8.67 -4.84 4.90
CA LEU A 32 -7.62 -5.76 5.30
C LEU A 32 -6.23 -5.12 5.21
N SER A 33 -5.97 -4.30 4.20
CA SER A 33 -4.69 -3.58 4.05
C SER A 33 -4.49 -2.58 5.18
N ILE A 34 -5.54 -1.87 5.58
CA ILE A 34 -5.53 -0.92 6.70
C ILE A 34 -5.34 -1.67 8.03
N ALA A 35 -6.01 -2.80 8.22
CA ALA A 35 -5.80 -3.65 9.38
C ALA A 35 -4.33 -4.11 9.49
N VAL A 36 -3.73 -4.54 8.38
CA VAL A 36 -2.31 -4.93 8.34
C VAL A 36 -1.38 -3.75 8.67
N MET A 37 -1.65 -2.54 8.17
CA MET A 37 -0.90 -1.34 8.54
C MET A 37 -0.89 -1.11 10.05
N ASN A 38 -2.07 -1.20 10.69
CA ASN A 38 -2.21 -1.02 12.13
C ASN A 38 -1.49 -2.11 12.92
N LEU A 39 -1.54 -3.37 12.49
CA LEU A 39 -0.83 -4.46 13.16
C LEU A 39 0.70 -4.32 13.06
N ILE A 40 1.24 -3.86 11.93
CA ILE A 40 2.67 -3.56 11.80
C ILE A 40 3.07 -2.46 12.79
N SER A 41 2.26 -1.40 12.91
CA SER A 41 2.51 -0.31 13.86
C SER A 41 2.41 -0.79 15.31
N LEU A 42 1.52 -1.72 15.61
CA LEU A 42 1.36 -2.30 16.93
C LEU A 42 2.55 -3.21 17.30
N GLU A 43 3.06 -4.04 16.36
CA GLU A 43 4.29 -4.81 16.56
C GLU A 43 5.47 -3.90 16.94
N GLU A 44 5.62 -2.77 16.23
CA GLU A 44 6.65 -1.78 16.49
C GLU A 44 6.47 -1.12 17.86
N HIS A 45 5.23 -0.75 18.21
CA HIS A 45 4.91 -0.16 19.50
C HIS A 45 5.32 -1.08 20.66
N PHE A 46 4.95 -2.35 20.60
CA PHE A 46 5.32 -3.33 21.64
C PHE A 46 6.83 -3.55 21.69
N PHE A 47 7.52 -3.60 20.57
CA PHE A 47 8.98 -3.68 20.54
C PHE A 47 9.62 -2.52 21.29
N PHE A 48 9.24 -1.27 20.99
CA PHE A 48 9.81 -0.10 21.67
C PHE A 48 9.42 -0.04 23.16
N THR A 49 8.20 -0.45 23.50
CA THR A 49 7.76 -0.48 24.90
C THR A 49 8.57 -1.51 25.69
N GLY A 50 8.74 -2.71 25.18
CA GLY A 50 9.58 -3.73 25.83
C GLY A 50 11.02 -3.27 25.98
N ALA A 51 11.60 -2.61 24.97
CA ALA A 51 12.95 -2.07 25.03
C ALA A 51 13.11 -0.95 26.07
N LYS A 52 12.08 -0.10 26.24
CA LYS A 52 12.11 1.01 27.20
C LYS A 52 11.86 0.58 28.63
N THR A 53 10.96 -0.38 28.85
CA THR A 53 10.53 -0.81 30.17
C THR A 53 11.34 -1.98 30.71
N GLY A 54 12.01 -2.72 29.83
CA GLY A 54 12.68 -4.00 30.19
C GLY A 54 11.70 -5.16 30.40
N ASP A 55 10.40 -4.94 30.24
CA ASP A 55 9.38 -5.97 30.41
C ASP A 55 9.27 -6.82 29.14
N ARG A 56 9.67 -8.10 29.30
CA ARG A 56 9.70 -9.07 28.19
C ARG A 56 8.33 -9.47 27.67
N SER A 57 7.26 -9.30 28.46
CA SER A 57 5.90 -9.63 28.06
C SER A 57 5.46 -8.86 26.79
N TYR A 58 6.01 -7.66 26.57
CA TYR A 58 5.76 -6.90 25.34
C TYR A 58 6.33 -7.57 24.10
N TYR A 59 7.42 -8.33 24.20
CA TYR A 59 7.94 -9.11 23.06
C TYR A 59 7.04 -10.30 22.73
N ASP A 60 6.43 -10.91 23.74
CA ASP A 60 5.45 -11.99 23.54
C ASP A 60 4.21 -11.45 22.84
N LEU A 61 3.67 -10.30 23.29
CA LEU A 61 2.58 -9.60 22.61
C LEU A 61 2.93 -9.21 21.16
N SER A 62 4.14 -8.70 20.94
CA SER A 62 4.61 -8.40 19.57
C SER A 62 4.64 -9.64 18.69
N SER A 63 5.04 -10.80 19.24
CA SER A 63 5.04 -12.07 18.51
C SER A 63 3.62 -12.55 18.17
N GLU A 64 2.67 -12.40 19.09
CA GLU A 64 1.27 -12.74 18.87
C GLU A 64 0.66 -11.87 17.75
N VAL A 65 0.86 -10.54 17.83
CA VAL A 65 0.40 -9.60 16.79
C VAL A 65 1.03 -9.93 15.44
N ARG A 66 2.30 -10.29 15.40
CA ARG A 66 2.98 -10.74 14.17
C ARG A 66 2.31 -11.97 13.57
N GLY A 67 1.89 -12.93 14.39
CA GLY A 67 1.14 -14.10 13.94
C GLY A 67 -0.19 -13.70 13.28
N MET A 68 -0.95 -12.80 13.90
CA MET A 68 -2.19 -12.27 13.34
C MET A 68 -1.94 -11.55 12.01
N ARG A 69 -0.98 -10.62 11.97
CA ARG A 69 -0.62 -9.89 10.74
C ARG A 69 -0.22 -10.84 9.61
N THR A 70 0.54 -11.87 9.91
CA THR A 70 0.99 -12.84 8.89
C THR A 70 -0.21 -13.54 8.25
N ARG A 71 -1.17 -14.01 9.05
CA ARG A 71 -2.40 -14.62 8.53
C ARG A 71 -3.23 -13.65 7.68
N LEU A 72 -3.38 -12.40 8.14
CA LEU A 72 -4.15 -11.39 7.40
C LEU A 72 -3.47 -11.00 6.08
N MET A 73 -2.15 -10.95 6.05
CA MET A 73 -1.40 -10.69 4.81
C MET A 73 -1.60 -11.78 3.76
N GLU A 74 -1.89 -13.03 4.14
CA GLU A 74 -2.20 -14.12 3.20
C GLU A 74 -3.48 -13.83 2.39
N GLY A 75 -4.41 -13.03 2.93
CA GLY A 75 -5.56 -12.51 2.19
C GLY A 75 -5.24 -11.39 1.20
N LEU A 76 -4.08 -10.74 1.34
CA LEU A 76 -3.66 -9.66 0.45
C LEU A 76 -2.76 -10.16 -0.69
N VAL A 77 -1.78 -10.99 -0.38
CA VAL A 77 -0.76 -11.49 -1.33
C VAL A 77 -0.41 -12.93 -1.00
N GLU A 78 -0.08 -13.71 -2.02
CA GLU A 78 0.34 -15.10 -1.84
C GLU A 78 1.68 -15.17 -1.09
N LYS A 79 1.74 -16.01 -0.06
CA LYS A 79 2.90 -16.11 0.86
C LYS A 79 4.23 -16.44 0.18
N HIS A 80 4.19 -17.05 -0.99
CA HIS A 80 5.37 -17.54 -1.70
C HIS A 80 5.74 -16.71 -2.93
N GLU A 81 5.16 -15.54 -3.13
CA GLU A 81 5.51 -14.63 -4.22
C GLU A 81 6.83 -13.86 -3.97
N GLY A 82 7.78 -14.44 -3.23
CA GLY A 82 9.13 -13.92 -3.05
C GLY A 82 9.16 -12.49 -2.51
N GLU A 83 9.77 -11.57 -3.25
CA GLU A 83 9.92 -10.18 -2.84
C GLU A 83 8.59 -9.43 -2.66
N THR A 84 7.51 -9.85 -3.35
CA THR A 84 6.20 -9.19 -3.27
C THR A 84 5.64 -9.23 -1.85
N TRP A 85 5.81 -10.33 -1.13
CA TRP A 85 5.40 -10.44 0.28
C TRP A 85 6.11 -9.41 1.17
N CYS A 86 7.43 -9.34 1.07
CA CYS A 86 8.22 -8.39 1.86
C CYS A 86 7.94 -6.95 1.43
N ALA A 87 7.87 -6.68 0.12
CA ALA A 87 7.55 -5.37 -0.41
C ALA A 87 6.18 -4.87 0.07
N THR A 88 5.14 -5.71 0.05
CA THR A 88 3.80 -5.38 0.55
C THR A 88 3.86 -4.90 2.00
N LYS A 89 4.51 -5.66 2.89
CA LYS A 89 4.67 -5.26 4.29
C LYS A 89 5.33 -3.89 4.43
N HIS A 90 6.41 -3.65 3.70
CA HIS A 90 7.15 -2.38 3.76
C HIS A 90 6.37 -1.20 3.15
N LEU A 91 5.64 -1.43 2.06
CA LEU A 91 4.79 -0.41 1.44
C LEU A 91 3.68 0.02 2.39
N LEU A 92 2.96 -0.92 3.00
CA LEU A 92 1.90 -0.65 3.96
C LEU A 92 2.44 0.05 5.21
N SER A 93 3.57 -0.41 5.75
CA SER A 93 4.25 0.24 6.89
C SER A 93 4.66 1.68 6.56
N GLY A 94 5.30 1.88 5.41
CA GLY A 94 5.72 3.20 4.95
C GLY A 94 4.56 4.16 4.74
N THR A 95 3.47 3.68 4.13
CA THR A 95 2.24 4.46 3.93
C THR A 95 1.73 5.01 5.26
N MET A 96 1.52 4.12 6.25
CA MET A 96 1.01 4.52 7.56
C MET A 96 1.93 5.53 8.25
N ARG A 97 3.23 5.31 8.18
CA ARG A 97 4.22 6.20 8.82
C ARG A 97 4.26 7.58 8.20
N LEU A 98 4.14 7.67 6.87
CA LEU A 98 4.09 8.96 6.16
C LEU A 98 2.79 9.72 6.47
N ILE A 99 1.65 9.03 6.62
CA ILE A 99 0.40 9.63 7.08
C ILE A 99 0.58 10.26 8.47
N GLU A 100 1.19 9.54 9.42
CA GLU A 100 1.44 10.04 10.78
C GLU A 100 2.34 11.29 10.78
N VAL A 101 3.41 11.28 9.99
CA VAL A 101 4.30 12.44 9.84
C VAL A 101 3.56 13.61 9.19
N GLY A 102 2.77 13.36 8.14
CA GLY A 102 1.95 14.37 7.48
C GLY A 102 0.94 15.00 8.44
N ASN A 103 0.25 14.18 9.27
CA ASN A 103 -0.70 14.64 10.28
C ASN A 103 -0.03 15.58 11.29
N ARG A 104 1.19 15.27 11.73
CA ARG A 104 1.95 16.14 12.63
C ARG A 104 2.24 17.49 11.98
N TYR A 105 2.80 17.53 10.78
CA TYR A 105 3.05 18.78 10.06
C TYR A 105 1.75 19.57 9.81
N HIS A 106 0.65 18.86 9.51
CA HIS A 106 -0.65 19.51 9.35
C HIS A 106 -1.14 20.17 10.64
N ALA A 107 -1.00 19.49 11.78
CA ALA A 107 -1.36 20.03 13.10
C ALA A 107 -0.49 21.24 13.48
N ASP A 108 0.78 21.25 13.09
CA ASP A 108 1.71 22.37 13.30
C ASP A 108 1.47 23.55 12.32
N GLY A 109 0.48 23.45 11.41
CA GLY A 109 0.16 24.47 10.41
C GLY A 109 1.05 24.46 9.16
N GLU A 110 2.00 23.54 9.05
CA GLU A 110 2.93 23.41 7.93
C GLU A 110 2.30 22.63 6.74
N LYS A 111 1.23 23.18 6.18
CA LYS A 111 0.35 22.51 5.21
C LYS A 111 1.05 22.01 3.95
N GLU A 112 2.02 22.75 3.42
CA GLU A 112 2.76 22.33 2.21
C GLU A 112 3.67 21.14 2.49
N LYS A 113 4.30 21.09 3.66
CA LYS A 113 5.06 19.91 4.07
C LYS A 113 4.14 18.71 4.29
N ALA A 114 3.02 18.91 4.99
CA ALA A 114 2.01 17.87 5.21
C ALA A 114 1.55 17.27 3.88
N LYS A 115 1.22 18.11 2.90
CA LYS A 115 0.81 17.70 1.56
C LYS A 115 1.86 16.83 0.85
N ALA A 116 3.14 17.17 0.98
CA ALA A 116 4.20 16.36 0.39
C ALA A 116 4.22 14.95 0.99
N PHE A 117 4.12 14.81 2.33
CA PHE A 117 4.05 13.52 3.00
C PHE A 117 2.81 12.72 2.63
N PHE A 118 1.65 13.36 2.54
CA PHE A 118 0.41 12.68 2.09
C PHE A 118 0.50 12.21 0.65
N THR A 119 1.13 12.98 -0.23
CA THR A 119 1.38 12.58 -1.62
C THR A 119 2.28 11.34 -1.69
N ASP A 120 3.36 11.31 -0.91
CA ASP A 120 4.26 10.16 -0.87
C ASP A 120 3.58 8.93 -0.25
N ALA A 121 2.77 9.11 0.80
CA ALA A 121 1.97 8.03 1.40
C ALA A 121 1.02 7.42 0.36
N TYR A 122 0.26 8.25 -0.34
CA TYR A 122 -0.65 7.80 -1.39
C TYR A 122 0.08 7.06 -2.52
N ARG A 123 1.27 7.54 -2.88
CA ARG A 123 2.11 6.88 -3.89
C ARG A 123 2.57 5.49 -3.45
N LEU A 124 3.00 5.32 -2.20
CA LEU A 124 3.35 3.98 -1.68
C LEU A 124 2.14 3.05 -1.69
N TYR A 125 0.97 3.54 -1.31
CA TYR A 125 -0.27 2.77 -1.34
C TYR A 125 -0.66 2.38 -2.76
N ALA A 126 -0.49 3.28 -3.72
CA ALA A 126 -0.69 3.01 -5.13
C ALA A 126 0.24 1.91 -5.67
N ILE A 127 1.50 1.91 -5.24
CA ILE A 127 2.46 0.86 -5.58
C ILE A 127 2.00 -0.50 -5.01
N PHE A 128 1.54 -0.53 -3.74
CA PHE A 128 0.98 -1.74 -3.14
C PHE A 128 -0.17 -2.31 -3.97
N TRP A 129 -1.16 -1.49 -4.34
CA TRP A 129 -2.30 -1.92 -5.15
C TRP A 129 -1.88 -2.43 -6.52
N SER A 130 -0.90 -1.80 -7.14
CA SER A 130 -0.36 -2.23 -8.43
C SER A 130 0.29 -3.61 -8.36
N LEU A 131 0.96 -3.93 -7.25
CA LEU A 131 1.53 -5.26 -7.01
C LEU A 131 0.44 -6.28 -6.71
N LYS A 132 -0.50 -5.96 -5.79
CA LYS A 132 -1.59 -6.85 -5.40
C LYS A 132 -2.44 -7.28 -6.61
N THR A 133 -2.78 -6.35 -7.47
CA THR A 133 -3.62 -6.62 -8.65
C THR A 133 -2.85 -7.24 -9.81
N LYS A 134 -1.56 -7.53 -9.63
CA LYS A 134 -0.67 -8.05 -10.69
C LYS A 134 -0.67 -7.19 -11.97
N LEU A 135 -1.03 -5.91 -11.82
CA LEU A 135 -1.03 -4.95 -12.92
C LEU A 135 0.39 -4.62 -13.37
N THR A 136 1.33 -4.71 -12.45
CA THR A 136 2.75 -4.50 -12.73
C THR A 136 3.61 -5.41 -11.87
N SER A 137 4.85 -5.63 -12.31
CA SER A 137 5.87 -6.32 -11.51
C SER A 137 6.78 -5.28 -10.85
N ALA A 138 7.41 -5.64 -9.74
CA ALA A 138 8.39 -4.79 -9.07
C ALA A 138 9.50 -4.29 -10.03
N ARG A 139 9.86 -5.11 -11.02
CA ARG A 139 10.83 -4.77 -12.06
C ARG A 139 10.30 -3.72 -13.05
N ALA A 140 9.01 -3.75 -13.37
CA ALA A 140 8.38 -2.77 -14.28
C ALA A 140 8.19 -1.42 -13.58
N LEU A 141 7.95 -1.40 -12.27
CA LEU A 141 7.82 -0.16 -11.48
C LEU A 141 9.11 0.66 -11.47
N SER A 142 10.28 0.03 -11.42
CA SER A 142 11.57 0.73 -11.48
C SER A 142 11.81 1.44 -12.82
N GLY A 143 11.23 0.94 -13.91
CA GLY A 143 11.26 1.58 -15.23
C GLY A 143 10.17 2.64 -15.43
N ALA A 144 8.96 2.39 -14.91
CA ALA A 144 7.81 3.28 -15.06
C ALA A 144 7.97 4.62 -14.32
N ALA A 145 8.66 4.64 -13.19
CA ALA A 145 8.93 5.87 -12.46
C ALA A 145 9.77 6.91 -13.24
N LYS A 146 10.58 6.45 -14.20
CA LYS A 146 11.33 7.33 -15.11
C LYS A 146 10.48 7.84 -16.28
N SER A 147 9.52 7.03 -16.76
CA SER A 147 8.70 7.31 -17.93
C SER A 147 7.40 8.07 -17.61
N ALA A 148 6.85 7.91 -16.41
CA ALA A 148 5.61 8.57 -15.99
C ALA A 148 5.75 10.10 -15.91
N LYS A 149 6.96 10.60 -15.64
CA LYS A 149 7.25 12.05 -15.62
C LYS A 149 7.09 12.72 -17.00
N GLU A 150 7.13 11.94 -18.07
CA GLU A 150 7.09 12.48 -19.45
C GLU A 150 5.69 12.52 -20.08
N LYS A 151 4.67 11.80 -19.56
CA LYS A 151 3.38 11.63 -20.24
C LYS A 151 2.09 11.81 -19.41
N GLY A 152 2.14 12.47 -18.26
CA GLY A 152 0.92 12.91 -17.54
C GLY A 152 0.03 11.80 -16.97
N TRP A 153 0.49 10.55 -16.91
CA TRP A 153 -0.19 9.44 -16.25
C TRP A 153 0.60 9.05 -15.01
N SER A 154 -0.01 9.24 -13.85
CA SER A 154 0.59 8.85 -12.60
C SER A 154 0.00 7.51 -12.11
N LEU A 155 0.77 6.80 -11.31
CA LEU A 155 0.32 5.58 -10.61
C LEU A 155 -0.93 5.91 -9.75
N GLU A 156 -0.98 7.13 -9.24
CA GLU A 156 -2.07 7.70 -8.45
C GLU A 156 -3.38 7.75 -9.24
N THR A 157 -3.34 8.21 -10.48
CA THR A 157 -4.52 8.23 -11.38
C THR A 157 -5.05 6.81 -11.65
N LEU A 158 -4.19 5.80 -11.61
CA LEU A 158 -4.58 4.42 -11.81
C LEU A 158 -5.26 3.85 -10.56
N VAL A 159 -4.77 4.19 -9.37
CA VAL A 159 -5.36 3.76 -8.09
C VAL A 159 -6.67 4.48 -7.82
N GLU A 160 -6.76 5.76 -8.16
CA GLU A 160 -7.99 6.56 -8.07
C GLU A 160 -9.14 5.95 -8.90
N LYS A 161 -8.82 5.27 -10.01
CA LYS A 161 -9.80 4.52 -10.81
C LYS A 161 -10.08 3.11 -10.29
N LEU A 162 -9.22 2.54 -9.48
CA LEU A 162 -9.35 1.19 -8.91
C LEU A 162 -9.97 1.20 -7.51
N ALA A 163 -9.63 2.22 -6.71
CA ALA A 163 -10.12 2.44 -5.37
C ALA A 163 -11.21 3.50 -5.41
N ASP A 164 -12.43 3.11 -5.77
CA ASP A 164 -13.62 3.96 -5.62
C ASP A 164 -14.11 3.80 -4.17
N CYS A 165 -13.32 4.36 -3.24
CA CYS A 165 -13.59 4.25 -1.80
C CYS A 165 -14.73 5.17 -1.31
N CYS A 166 -15.47 5.80 -2.22
CA CYS A 166 -16.59 6.69 -1.88
C CYS A 166 -17.98 6.10 -2.16
N ASP A 167 -18.09 4.89 -2.68
CA ASP A 167 -19.37 4.18 -2.83
C ASP A 167 -19.72 3.41 -1.55
N GLU A 168 -19.98 4.12 -0.45
CA GLU A 168 -20.78 3.56 0.64
C GLU A 168 -22.20 3.33 0.11
N LYS A 169 -22.50 2.06 -0.21
CA LYS A 169 -23.86 1.58 -0.43
C LYS A 169 -24.42 1.02 0.85
#